data_9d373802c0cdd6e127ea27573a1a168a
#
_entry.id   9d373802c0cdd6e127ea27573a1a168a
#
_cell.length_a   1.000
_cell.length_b   1.000
_cell.length_c   1.000
_cell.angle_alpha   90.00
_cell.angle_beta   90.00
_cell.angle_gamma   90.00
#
_symmetry.space_group_name_H-M   'P 1'
#
loop_
_entity.id
_entity.type
_entity.pdbx_description
1 polymer ?
#
loop_
_entity_poly.entity_id
_entity_poly.type
_entity_poly.pdbx_seq_one_letter_code
_entity_poly.pdbx_strand_id
1 'polypeptide(L)'
;MGEKNKTALPGLFLGEFEHALDPQCRVTLPSEWRSKDGDTHLVMIPARDAALLLLPLDTFLEFVERARKYAIANARMQAAFAYLGSRARNCRCDKQGRIALDRKMLDEIGVRGQLKLVGAVTHIRLCAPENWRAPTPEEMSGFLSDIQNVSDGDGGNGLAALLEGMLKH
;
A
#
# COMPACT_ATOMS: atom_id res chain seq x y z
N MET A 1 -35.79 7.39 6.83
CA MET A 1 -34.50 8.06 6.73
C MET A 1 -33.42 7.03 6.46
N GLY A 2 -32.96 6.98 5.25
CA GLY A 2 -32.10 5.90 4.81
C GLY A 2 -30.67 6.07 5.30
N GLU A 3 -30.23 5.29 6.25
CA GLU A 3 -28.84 4.97 6.38
C GLU A 3 -28.41 4.21 5.13
N LYS A 4 -27.66 4.89 4.27
CA LYS A 4 -26.95 4.24 3.18
C LYS A 4 -25.94 3.29 3.83
N ASN A 5 -26.32 2.03 3.91
CA ASN A 5 -25.44 0.94 4.26
C ASN A 5 -24.29 0.91 3.24
N LYS A 6 -23.25 1.71 3.49
CA LYS A 6 -22.00 1.64 2.73
C LYS A 6 -21.40 0.27 3.03
N THR A 7 -21.67 -0.66 2.16
CA THR A 7 -21.08 -1.99 2.22
C THR A 7 -19.59 -1.81 2.04
N ALA A 8 -18.84 -1.75 3.14
CA ALA A 8 -17.39 -1.82 3.08
C ALA A 8 -17.04 -3.17 2.47
N LEU A 9 -16.43 -3.16 1.31
CA LEU A 9 -15.87 -4.36 0.70
C LEU A 9 -14.50 -4.59 1.32
N PRO A 10 -14.28 -5.70 2.03
CA PRO A 10 -13.00 -5.95 2.67
C PRO A 10 -11.87 -5.94 1.64
N GLY A 11 -10.81 -5.20 1.92
CA GLY A 11 -9.65 -5.12 1.05
C GLY A 11 -9.82 -4.23 -0.19
N LEU A 12 -10.90 -3.42 -0.27
CA LEU A 12 -11.10 -2.45 -1.36
C LEU A 12 -10.87 -1.03 -0.83
N PHE A 13 -9.87 -0.36 -1.38
CA PHE A 13 -9.49 1.00 -1.02
C PHE A 13 -9.75 1.95 -2.18
N LEU A 14 -10.71 2.85 -2.02
CA LEU A 14 -11.13 3.83 -3.03
C LEU A 14 -11.13 5.25 -2.45
N GLY A 15 -10.86 6.23 -3.29
CA GLY A 15 -10.83 7.63 -2.92
C GLY A 15 -9.47 8.11 -2.42
N GLU A 16 -9.40 9.37 -2.07
CA GLU A 16 -8.20 10.00 -1.52
C GLU A 16 -8.56 10.91 -0.35
N PHE A 17 -7.68 10.96 0.65
CA PHE A 17 -7.91 11.66 1.90
C PHE A 17 -6.63 12.36 2.35
N GLU A 18 -6.77 13.53 2.93
CA GLU A 18 -5.68 14.22 3.61
C GLU A 18 -5.91 14.18 5.12
N HIS A 19 -4.89 13.83 5.86
CA HIS A 19 -4.94 13.76 7.31
C HIS A 19 -3.69 14.35 7.95
N ALA A 20 -3.87 14.91 9.15
CA ALA A 20 -2.76 15.30 10.00
C ALA A 20 -2.25 14.08 10.78
N LEU A 21 -0.92 14.01 10.94
CA LEU A 21 -0.29 13.13 11.92
C LEU A 21 -0.49 13.69 13.34
N ASP A 22 -0.78 12.82 14.27
CA ASP A 22 -0.70 13.19 15.69
C ASP A 22 0.76 13.22 16.18
N PRO A 23 1.02 13.74 17.43
CA PRO A 23 2.39 13.81 17.96
C PRO A 23 3.10 12.45 18.08
N GLN A 24 2.35 11.34 18.10
CA GLN A 24 2.90 9.98 18.16
C GLN A 24 3.01 9.32 16.77
N CYS A 25 2.96 10.09 15.69
CA CYS A 25 2.99 9.60 14.32
C CYS A 25 1.86 8.62 13.98
N ARG A 26 0.66 8.87 14.52
CA ARG A 26 -0.52 8.10 14.18
C ARG A 26 -1.40 8.88 13.21
N VAL A 27 -2.07 8.16 12.35
CA VAL A 27 -3.07 8.72 11.43
C VAL A 27 -4.36 7.92 11.53
N THR A 28 -5.48 8.62 11.43
CA THR A 28 -6.80 7.99 11.39
C THR A 28 -7.07 7.45 9.98
N LEU A 29 -7.38 6.16 9.88
CA LEU A 29 -7.86 5.58 8.63
C LEU A 29 -9.31 5.99 8.37
N PRO A 30 -9.69 6.27 7.11
CA PRO A 30 -11.10 6.41 6.74
C PRO A 30 -11.93 5.22 7.23
N SER A 31 -13.13 5.48 7.73
CA SER A 31 -13.97 4.42 8.32
C SER A 31 -14.33 3.33 7.31
N GLU A 32 -14.46 3.69 6.04
CA GLU A 32 -14.75 2.80 4.93
C GLU A 32 -13.61 1.82 4.60
N TRP A 33 -12.38 2.12 5.05
CA TRP A 33 -11.20 1.29 4.86
C TRP A 33 -10.88 0.38 6.05
N ARG A 34 -11.65 0.52 7.11
CA ARG A 34 -11.47 -0.30 8.31
C ARG A 34 -12.30 -1.57 8.25
N SER A 35 -11.74 -2.65 8.77
CA SER A 35 -12.47 -3.91 8.91
C SER A 35 -13.65 -3.76 9.87
N LYS A 36 -14.78 -4.40 9.54
CA LYS A 36 -16.01 -4.34 10.35
C LYS A 36 -15.89 -5.03 11.70
N ASP A 37 -15.02 -6.01 11.81
CA ASP A 37 -14.71 -6.72 13.05
C ASP A 37 -13.78 -5.95 13.98
N GLY A 38 -13.27 -4.78 13.53
CA GLY A 38 -12.37 -3.92 14.29
C GLY A 38 -10.91 -4.35 14.25
N ASP A 39 -10.57 -5.41 13.53
CA ASP A 39 -9.19 -5.89 13.39
C ASP A 39 -8.60 -5.54 12.01
N THR A 40 -8.36 -4.26 11.80
CA THR A 40 -7.68 -3.80 10.58
C THR A 40 -6.16 -3.92 10.77
N HIS A 41 -5.56 -4.84 10.04
CA HIS A 41 -4.15 -5.13 10.09
C HIS A 41 -3.50 -4.91 8.71
N LEU A 42 -2.57 -3.98 8.64
CA LEU A 42 -1.86 -3.60 7.44
C LEU A 42 -0.36 -3.85 7.60
N VAL A 43 0.32 -4.03 6.49
CA VAL A 43 1.79 -4.06 6.43
C VAL A 43 2.26 -2.87 5.62
N MET A 44 3.06 -2.02 6.22
CA MET A 44 3.67 -0.85 5.59
C MET A 44 5.00 -1.23 4.96
N ILE A 45 5.17 -0.90 3.68
CA ILE A 45 6.41 -1.13 2.93
C ILE A 45 6.81 0.13 2.17
N PRO A 46 8.11 0.33 1.89
CA PRO A 46 8.55 1.43 1.03
C PRO A 46 8.07 1.21 -0.40
N ALA A 47 7.79 2.30 -1.08
CA ALA A 47 7.45 2.34 -2.49
C ALA A 47 8.33 3.35 -3.23
N ARG A 48 8.17 3.41 -4.54
CA ARG A 48 8.79 4.44 -5.38
C ARG A 48 8.15 5.80 -5.20
N ASP A 49 8.78 6.82 -5.72
CA ASP A 49 8.26 8.17 -5.81
C ASP A 49 7.91 8.77 -4.43
N ALA A 50 8.81 8.59 -3.47
CA ALA A 50 8.67 9.11 -2.12
C ALA A 50 7.30 8.75 -1.50
N ALA A 51 6.97 7.46 -1.52
CA ALA A 51 5.73 6.93 -0.96
C ALA A 51 5.94 5.67 -0.12
N LEU A 52 4.93 5.34 0.67
CA LEU A 52 4.80 4.06 1.37
C LEU A 52 3.52 3.37 0.87
N LEU A 53 3.52 2.06 0.87
CA LEU A 53 2.31 1.26 0.64
C LEU A 53 1.87 0.62 1.94
N LEU A 54 0.56 0.62 2.16
CA LEU A 54 -0.08 -0.12 3.24
C LEU A 54 -0.89 -1.23 2.58
N LEU A 55 -0.47 -2.46 2.77
CA LEU A 55 -1.15 -3.64 2.23
C LEU A 55 -1.94 -4.34 3.34
N PRO A 56 -3.15 -4.82 3.08
CA PRO A 56 -3.80 -5.77 3.98
C PRO A 56 -2.86 -6.93 4.29
N LEU A 57 -2.88 -7.38 5.55
CA LEU A 57 -2.02 -8.50 5.97
C LEU A 57 -2.23 -9.74 5.09
N ASP A 58 -3.47 -10.06 4.76
CA ASP A 58 -3.79 -11.22 3.90
C ASP A 58 -3.15 -11.10 2.53
N THR A 59 -3.25 -9.92 1.91
CA THR A 59 -2.60 -9.63 0.61
C THR A 59 -1.07 -9.76 0.69
N PHE A 60 -0.48 -9.27 1.78
CA PHE A 60 0.95 -9.41 2.01
C PHE A 60 1.37 -10.87 2.22
N LEU A 61 0.58 -11.65 2.96
CA LEU A 61 0.84 -13.08 3.18
C LEU A 61 0.71 -13.90 1.89
N GLU A 62 -0.27 -13.62 1.05
CA GLU A 62 -0.40 -14.25 -0.28
C GLU A 62 0.84 -13.97 -1.15
N PHE A 63 1.33 -12.74 -1.12
CA PHE A 63 2.59 -12.39 -1.76
C PHE A 63 3.76 -13.22 -1.22
N VAL A 64 3.91 -13.30 0.09
CA VAL A 64 4.98 -14.08 0.75
C VAL A 64 4.91 -15.56 0.36
N GLU A 65 3.72 -16.16 0.35
CA GLU A 65 3.52 -17.57 -0.02
C GLU A 65 3.95 -17.86 -1.48
N ARG A 66 3.58 -16.98 -2.41
CA ARG A 66 4.03 -17.10 -3.81
C ARG A 66 5.54 -16.95 -3.93
N ALA A 67 6.09 -16.00 -3.20
CA ALA A 67 7.50 -15.67 -3.24
C ALA A 67 8.40 -16.74 -2.61
N ARG A 68 7.94 -17.50 -1.61
CA ARG A 68 8.68 -18.60 -0.98
C ARG A 68 9.21 -19.62 -1.99
N LYS A 69 8.44 -19.92 -3.03
CA LYS A 69 8.82 -20.89 -4.06
C LYS A 69 10.04 -20.45 -4.87
N TYR A 70 10.32 -19.18 -4.95
CA TYR A 70 11.40 -18.60 -5.75
C TYR A 70 12.61 -18.15 -4.92
N ALA A 71 12.41 -17.87 -3.64
CA ALA A 71 13.42 -17.22 -2.79
C ALA A 71 14.65 -18.11 -2.51
N ILE A 72 14.47 -19.44 -2.42
CA ILE A 72 15.54 -20.35 -1.97
C ILE A 72 16.58 -20.59 -3.07
N ALA A 73 16.20 -20.47 -4.34
CA ALA A 73 17.05 -20.83 -5.48
C ALA A 73 17.78 -19.64 -6.15
N ASN A 74 17.49 -18.40 -5.72
CA ASN A 74 17.95 -17.20 -6.42
C ASN A 74 18.49 -16.15 -5.44
N ALA A 75 19.80 -15.91 -5.46
CA ALA A 75 20.48 -14.95 -4.58
C ALA A 75 19.92 -13.51 -4.69
N ARG A 76 19.50 -13.09 -5.89
CA ARG A 76 18.90 -11.77 -6.13
C ARG A 76 17.55 -11.65 -5.39
N MET A 77 16.74 -12.71 -5.42
CA MET A 77 15.48 -12.76 -4.69
C MET A 77 15.69 -12.77 -3.18
N GLN A 78 16.69 -13.48 -2.69
CA GLN A 78 17.07 -13.47 -1.26
C GLN A 78 17.42 -12.05 -0.79
N ALA A 79 18.22 -11.32 -1.57
CA ALA A 79 18.58 -9.93 -1.25
C ALA A 79 17.34 -8.99 -1.26
N ALA A 80 16.43 -9.16 -2.22
CA ALA A 80 15.18 -8.41 -2.28
C ALA A 80 14.29 -8.67 -1.07
N PHE A 81 14.18 -9.94 -0.65
CA PHE A 81 13.42 -10.30 0.56
C PHE A 81 14.06 -9.78 1.84
N ALA A 82 15.38 -9.82 1.95
CA ALA A 82 16.10 -9.23 3.07
C ALA A 82 15.85 -7.72 3.15
N TYR A 83 15.89 -7.01 2.02
CA TYR A 83 15.57 -5.59 1.95
C TYR A 83 14.11 -5.33 2.38
N LEU A 84 13.16 -6.03 1.77
CA LEU A 84 11.74 -5.87 2.09
C LEU A 84 11.47 -6.16 3.56
N GLY A 85 11.96 -7.28 4.09
CA GLY A 85 11.77 -7.69 5.48
C GLY A 85 12.39 -6.70 6.47
N SER A 86 13.54 -6.13 6.15
CA SER A 86 14.19 -5.12 7.02
C SER A 86 13.41 -3.81 7.09
N ARG A 87 12.60 -3.51 6.06
CA ARG A 87 11.87 -2.25 5.92
C ARG A 87 10.38 -2.37 6.24
N ALA A 88 9.80 -3.54 6.09
CA ALA A 88 8.38 -3.75 6.37
C ALA A 88 8.04 -3.50 7.85
N ARG A 89 6.89 -2.91 8.10
CA ARG A 89 6.37 -2.65 9.45
C ARG A 89 4.91 -3.08 9.57
N ASN A 90 4.59 -3.71 10.68
CA ASN A 90 3.21 -3.99 11.03
C ASN A 90 2.49 -2.72 11.48
N CYS A 91 1.31 -2.49 10.95
CA CYS A 91 0.44 -1.38 11.30
C CYS A 91 -0.94 -1.93 11.66
N ARG A 92 -1.23 -2.02 12.96
CA ARG A 92 -2.53 -2.45 13.44
C ARG A 92 -3.36 -1.24 13.83
N CYS A 93 -4.61 -1.23 13.42
CA CYS A 93 -5.54 -0.17 13.77
C CYS A 93 -5.91 -0.26 15.25
N ASP A 94 -5.88 0.85 15.96
CA ASP A 94 -6.36 0.93 17.33
C ASP A 94 -7.89 1.04 17.38
N LYS A 95 -8.48 0.99 18.59
CA LYS A 95 -9.92 1.10 18.80
C LYS A 95 -10.54 2.41 18.31
N GLN A 96 -9.72 3.43 18.09
CA GLN A 96 -10.13 4.74 17.59
C GLN A 96 -9.95 4.87 16.07
N GLY A 97 -9.56 3.79 15.40
CA GLY A 97 -9.38 3.78 13.95
C GLY A 97 -8.06 4.38 13.49
N ARG A 98 -7.05 4.47 14.36
CA ARG A 98 -5.74 5.03 14.03
C ARG A 98 -4.69 3.94 13.86
N ILE A 99 -3.76 4.17 12.96
CA ILE A 99 -2.56 3.35 12.78
C ILE A 99 -1.32 4.17 13.17
N ALA A 100 -0.36 3.51 13.82
CA ALA A 100 0.95 4.08 14.09
C ALA A 100 1.87 3.88 12.89
N LEU A 101 2.55 4.93 12.47
CA LEU A 101 3.48 4.93 11.35
C LEU A 101 4.92 5.08 11.86
N ASP A 102 5.86 4.53 11.11
CA ASP A 102 7.30 4.63 11.45
C ASP A 102 7.82 6.02 11.08
N ARG A 103 8.28 6.78 12.08
CA ARG A 103 8.79 8.16 11.90
C ARG A 103 9.91 8.23 10.87
N LYS A 104 10.85 7.31 10.93
CA LYS A 104 11.98 7.30 10.00
C LYS A 104 11.52 7.13 8.55
N MET A 105 10.58 6.22 8.31
CA MET A 105 10.03 6.01 6.98
C MET A 105 9.23 7.23 6.49
N LEU A 106 8.51 7.92 7.37
CA LEU A 106 7.82 9.16 7.04
C LEU A 106 8.80 10.28 6.66
N ASP A 107 9.88 10.43 7.41
CA ASP A 107 10.92 11.43 7.13
C ASP A 107 11.59 11.17 5.78
N GLU A 108 11.85 9.90 5.44
CA GLU A 108 12.44 9.49 4.15
C GLU A 108 11.57 9.86 2.94
N ILE A 109 10.26 9.91 3.11
CA ILE A 109 9.32 10.33 2.05
C ILE A 109 8.85 11.78 2.17
N GLY A 110 9.47 12.56 3.08
CA GLY A 110 9.20 13.99 3.23
C GLY A 110 7.89 14.34 3.94
N VAL A 111 7.25 13.40 4.62
CA VAL A 111 6.03 13.66 5.41
C VAL A 111 6.39 14.24 6.77
N ARG A 112 5.94 15.47 7.05
CA ARG A 112 6.30 16.22 8.28
C ARG A 112 5.13 16.61 9.16
N GLY A 113 3.90 16.37 8.77
CA GLY A 113 2.73 16.76 9.57
C GLY A 113 1.42 16.44 8.89
N GLN A 114 1.35 16.71 7.60
CA GLN A 114 0.23 16.34 6.74
C GLN A 114 0.63 15.20 5.82
N LEU A 115 -0.27 14.29 5.58
CA LEU A 115 -0.07 13.18 4.64
C LEU A 115 -1.31 12.98 3.79
N LYS A 116 -1.09 12.39 2.64
CA LYS A 116 -2.15 11.96 1.73
C LYS A 116 -2.23 10.45 1.72
N LEU A 117 -3.44 9.95 1.90
CA LEU A 117 -3.80 8.55 1.75
C LEU A 117 -4.59 8.40 0.45
N VAL A 118 -4.10 7.58 -0.45
CA VAL A 118 -4.73 7.31 -1.75
C VAL A 118 -5.10 5.85 -1.83
N GLY A 119 -6.37 5.57 -2.06
CA GLY A 119 -6.85 4.22 -2.31
C GLY A 119 -6.39 3.74 -3.69
N ALA A 120 -5.57 2.73 -3.70
CA ALA A 120 -5.03 2.11 -4.92
C ALA A 120 -5.69 0.75 -5.19
N VAL A 121 -6.98 0.65 -4.96
CA VAL A 121 -7.86 -0.51 -5.11
C VAL A 121 -7.53 -1.63 -4.12
N THR A 122 -6.37 -2.25 -4.22
CA THR A 122 -5.95 -3.40 -3.39
C THR A 122 -5.09 -3.01 -2.19
N HIS A 123 -4.62 -1.79 -2.15
CA HIS A 123 -3.74 -1.27 -1.10
C HIS A 123 -3.92 0.25 -0.95
N ILE A 124 -3.27 0.81 0.05
CA ILE A 124 -3.27 2.26 0.28
C ILE A 124 -1.86 2.79 -0.06
N ARG A 125 -1.79 3.84 -0.87
CA ARG A 125 -0.58 4.63 -1.07
C ARG A 125 -0.57 5.79 -0.08
N LEU A 126 0.54 5.99 0.60
CA LEU A 126 0.76 7.07 1.54
C LEU A 126 1.93 7.92 1.06
N CYS A 127 1.76 9.23 0.98
CA CYS A 127 2.80 10.17 0.59
C CYS A 127 2.58 11.56 1.20
N ALA A 128 3.56 12.45 1.02
CA ALA A 128 3.34 13.86 1.30
C ALA A 128 2.32 14.43 0.28
N PRO A 129 1.46 15.39 0.67
CA PRO A 129 0.43 15.92 -0.22
C PRO A 129 0.98 16.45 -1.54
N GLU A 130 2.13 17.12 -1.51
CA GLU A 130 2.82 17.66 -2.68
C GLU A 130 3.37 16.59 -3.65
N ASN A 131 3.55 15.36 -3.17
CA ASN A 131 4.05 14.24 -3.96
C ASN A 131 2.92 13.44 -4.66
N TRP A 132 1.68 13.89 -4.52
CA TRP A 132 0.54 13.30 -5.21
C TRP A 132 0.01 14.24 -6.28
N ARG A 133 -0.15 13.72 -7.47
CA ARG A 133 -0.91 14.33 -8.55
C ARG A 133 -1.79 13.31 -9.23
N ALA A 134 -2.95 13.75 -9.70
CA ALA A 134 -3.78 12.90 -10.54
C ALA A 134 -3.06 12.59 -11.86
N PRO A 135 -3.17 11.37 -12.40
CA PRO A 135 -2.63 11.03 -13.71
C PRO A 135 -3.25 11.90 -14.81
N THR A 136 -2.47 12.20 -15.83
CA THR A 136 -2.99 12.85 -17.04
C THR A 136 -3.84 11.87 -17.88
N PRO A 137 -4.70 12.36 -18.79
CA PRO A 137 -5.47 11.48 -19.68
C PRO A 137 -4.59 10.53 -20.50
N GLU A 138 -3.40 10.98 -20.92
CA GLU A 138 -2.43 10.15 -21.67
C GLU A 138 -1.87 9.02 -20.80
N GLU A 139 -1.51 9.33 -19.55
CA GLU A 139 -1.05 8.34 -18.57
C GLU A 139 -2.15 7.33 -18.26
N MET A 140 -3.40 7.78 -18.13
CA MET A 140 -4.56 6.89 -17.91
C MET A 140 -4.77 5.93 -19.08
N SER A 141 -4.60 6.39 -20.32
CA SER A 141 -4.69 5.52 -21.50
C SER A 141 -3.62 4.42 -21.48
N GLY A 142 -2.40 4.74 -21.07
CA GLY A 142 -1.34 3.76 -20.85
C GLY A 142 -1.69 2.74 -19.78
N PHE A 143 -2.17 3.16 -18.63
CA PHE A 143 -2.59 2.26 -17.55
C PHE A 143 -3.69 1.31 -17.94
N LEU A 144 -4.69 1.74 -18.71
CA LEU A 144 -5.76 0.88 -19.18
C LEU A 144 -5.22 -0.22 -20.10
N SER A 145 -4.26 0.11 -20.97
CA SER A 145 -3.58 -0.89 -21.81
C SER A 145 -2.79 -1.88 -20.96
N ASP A 146 -2.08 -1.43 -19.94
CA ASP A 146 -1.33 -2.29 -19.03
C ASP A 146 -2.23 -3.22 -18.22
N ILE A 147 -3.38 -2.74 -17.76
CA ILE A 147 -4.38 -3.55 -17.04
C ILE A 147 -4.94 -4.65 -17.97
N GLN A 148 -5.22 -4.34 -19.23
CA GLN A 148 -5.68 -5.33 -20.21
C GLN A 148 -4.63 -6.40 -20.45
N ASN A 149 -3.37 -6.01 -20.61
CA ASN A 149 -2.26 -6.95 -20.80
C ASN A 149 -2.03 -7.87 -19.58
N VAL A 150 -2.28 -7.38 -18.36
CA VAL A 150 -2.21 -8.19 -17.13
C VAL A 150 -3.38 -9.15 -17.02
N SER A 151 -4.57 -8.78 -17.52
CA SER A 151 -5.75 -9.66 -17.53
C SER A 151 -5.59 -10.82 -18.51
N ASP A 152 -4.90 -10.61 -19.63
CA ASP A 152 -4.69 -11.59 -20.68
C ASP A 152 -3.43 -12.46 -20.50
N GLY A 153 -2.55 -12.09 -19.57
CA GLY A 153 -1.29 -12.77 -19.26
C GLY A 153 -1.33 -13.56 -17.96
N ASP A 154 -0.79 -14.77 -18.01
CA ASP A 154 -0.62 -15.67 -16.86
C ASP A 154 0.01 -14.92 -15.66
N GLY A 155 -0.67 -14.93 -14.50
CA GLY A 155 -0.43 -14.07 -13.33
C GLY A 155 0.97 -14.13 -12.66
N GLY A 156 1.96 -14.76 -13.30
CA GLY A 156 3.36 -14.81 -12.84
C GLY A 156 4.18 -13.55 -13.17
N ASN A 157 3.88 -12.87 -14.27
CA ASN A 157 4.66 -11.72 -14.72
C ASN A 157 4.35 -10.42 -13.95
N GLY A 158 3.14 -10.26 -13.43
CA GLY A 158 2.73 -9.06 -12.70
C GLY A 158 3.51 -8.88 -11.39
N LEU A 159 3.79 -9.99 -10.69
CA LEU A 159 4.54 -9.96 -9.43
C LEU A 159 6.03 -9.70 -9.65
N ALA A 160 6.61 -10.31 -10.68
CA ALA A 160 8.00 -10.08 -11.07
C ALA A 160 8.23 -8.62 -11.47
N ALA A 161 7.33 -8.03 -12.25
CA ALA A 161 7.39 -6.62 -12.65
C ALA A 161 7.26 -5.67 -11.46
N LEU A 162 6.42 -6.00 -10.48
CA LEU A 162 6.25 -5.22 -9.25
C LEU A 162 7.53 -5.27 -8.40
N LEU A 163 8.15 -6.43 -8.27
CA LEU A 163 9.43 -6.61 -7.56
C LEU A 163 10.60 -5.95 -8.29
N GLU A 164 10.70 -6.10 -9.59
CA GLU A 164 11.73 -5.40 -10.40
C GLU A 164 11.53 -3.89 -10.32
N GLY A 165 10.29 -3.45 -10.27
CA GLY A 165 9.93 -2.08 -10.03
C GLY A 165 10.46 -1.53 -8.71
N MET A 166 10.47 -2.31 -7.65
CA MET A 166 10.97 -1.94 -6.31
C MET A 166 12.49 -1.99 -6.18
N LEU A 167 13.18 -2.76 -7.05
CA LEU A 167 14.63 -3.03 -6.95
C LEU A 167 15.50 -2.13 -7.84
N LYS A 168 14.93 -1.32 -8.73
CA LYS A 168 15.67 -0.52 -9.73
C LYS A 168 16.07 0.87 -9.24
N HIS A 169 16.39 1.03 -7.95
CA HIS A 169 17.20 2.18 -7.47
C HIS A 169 17.92 1.85 -6.19
#